data_b0a22982ac97b0da8842c67ff7b19caf
#
_entry.id   b0a22982ac97b0da8842c67ff7b19caf
#
_cell.length_a   1.000
_cell.length_b   1.000
_cell.length_c   1.000
_cell.angle_alpha   90.00
_cell.angle_beta   90.00
_cell.angle_gamma   90.00
#
_symmetry.space_group_name_H-M   'P 1'
#
loop_
_entity.id
_entity.type
_entity.pdbx_description
1 polymer ?
#
loop_
_entity_poly.entity_id
_entity_poly.type
_entity_poly.pdbx_seq_one_letter_code
_entity_poly.pdbx_strand_id
1 'polypeptide(L)'
;MGEEARQWVAVTVLVFRRDRMLSMCRAASGAAGPGLWEAVSGRVQSGEDPIAAARREVTEETGLTVSVQARPVTAYAASRRGEPMTVIVFRAEHEEGEVVLSEEHDAYRWCVLAELSELGVPEQLVEAARDAWPSG
;
A
#
# COMPACT_ATOMS: atom_id res chain seq x y z
N MET A 1 -15.22 -0.24 34.10
CA MET A 1 -14.23 0.12 33.10
C MET A 1 -14.02 -1.00 32.10
N GLY A 2 -14.09 -0.73 30.84
CA GLY A 2 -13.95 -1.73 29.82
C GLY A 2 -12.52 -2.20 29.60
N GLU A 3 -12.40 -3.24 28.83
CA GLU A 3 -11.10 -3.74 28.41
C GLU A 3 -10.43 -2.72 27.48
N GLU A 4 -9.11 -2.70 27.49
CA GLU A 4 -8.37 -1.90 26.55
C GLU A 4 -8.62 -2.41 25.13
N ALA A 5 -8.98 -1.51 24.22
CA ALA A 5 -9.12 -1.85 22.84
C ALA A 5 -7.75 -2.01 22.21
N ARG A 6 -7.55 -3.11 21.51
CA ARG A 6 -6.32 -3.36 20.75
C ARG A 6 -6.68 -3.65 19.32
N GLN A 7 -5.92 -3.10 18.42
CA GLN A 7 -6.08 -3.40 17.02
C GLN A 7 -4.76 -3.19 16.28
N TRP A 8 -4.64 -3.88 15.17
CA TRP A 8 -3.53 -3.65 14.25
C TRP A 8 -3.74 -2.33 13.53
N VAL A 9 -2.66 -1.65 13.24
CA VAL A 9 -2.66 -0.49 12.35
C VAL A 9 -1.74 -0.80 11.19
N ALA A 10 -2.25 -0.61 9.99
CA ALA A 10 -1.49 -0.83 8.76
C ALA A 10 -1.57 0.41 7.88
N VAL A 11 -0.60 0.56 7.01
CA VAL A 11 -0.61 1.57 5.97
C VAL A 11 -0.65 0.91 4.61
N THR A 12 -1.32 1.55 3.67
CA THR A 12 -1.25 1.23 2.26
C THR A 12 -0.73 2.47 1.55
N VAL A 13 0.23 2.32 0.66
CA VAL A 13 0.87 3.46 0.01
C VAL A 13 0.65 3.36 -1.50
N LEU A 14 -0.04 4.36 -2.03
CA LEU A 14 -0.27 4.50 -3.46
C LEU A 14 0.89 5.30 -4.04
N VAL A 15 1.84 4.59 -4.64
CA VAL A 15 3.07 5.21 -5.16
C VAL A 15 2.86 5.60 -6.61
N PHE A 16 2.96 6.89 -6.88
CA PHE A 16 2.80 7.44 -8.22
C PHE A 16 4.13 7.87 -8.81
N ARG A 17 4.29 7.58 -10.09
CA ARG A 17 5.34 8.15 -10.91
C ARG A 17 4.64 8.77 -12.11
N ARG A 18 4.52 10.11 -12.10
CA ARG A 18 3.70 10.84 -13.06
C ARG A 18 2.23 10.37 -12.98
N ASP A 19 1.66 9.91 -14.07
CA ASP A 19 0.26 9.46 -14.18
C ASP A 19 0.11 7.95 -14.02
N ARG A 20 1.10 7.28 -13.45
CA ARG A 20 1.09 5.82 -13.24
C ARG A 20 1.27 5.46 -11.77
N MET A 21 0.58 4.42 -11.35
CA MET A 21 0.66 3.91 -9.98
C MET A 21 1.32 2.54 -9.96
N LEU A 22 2.19 2.34 -8.98
CA LEU A 22 2.86 1.05 -8.81
C LEU A 22 1.89 0.01 -8.26
N SER A 23 1.80 -1.13 -8.93
CA SER A 23 1.09 -2.30 -8.45
C SER A 23 2.05 -3.47 -8.45
N MET A 24 1.94 -4.35 -7.45
CA MET A 24 2.85 -5.47 -7.27
C MET A 24 2.09 -6.76 -7.12
N CYS A 25 2.63 -7.83 -7.68
CA CYS A 25 2.04 -9.16 -7.61
C CYS A 25 2.69 -9.97 -6.51
N ARG A 26 1.90 -10.53 -5.59
CA ARG A 26 2.41 -11.36 -4.52
C ARG A 26 3.10 -12.59 -5.07
N ALA A 27 4.24 -12.93 -4.48
CA ALA A 27 5.03 -14.09 -4.89
C ALA A 27 4.25 -15.39 -4.71
N ALA A 28 4.48 -16.33 -5.61
CA ALA A 28 3.84 -17.64 -5.56
C ALA A 28 4.19 -18.43 -4.29
N SER A 29 5.35 -18.18 -3.71
CA SER A 29 5.79 -18.79 -2.45
C SER A 29 5.19 -18.15 -1.21
N GLY A 30 4.45 -17.06 -1.37
CA GLY A 30 3.85 -16.34 -0.25
C GLY A 30 2.71 -17.13 0.39
N ALA A 31 2.59 -17.02 1.72
CA ALA A 31 1.57 -17.75 2.47
C ALA A 31 0.16 -17.20 2.25
N ALA A 32 0.02 -15.93 1.90
CA ALA A 32 -1.28 -15.28 1.79
C ALA A 32 -1.49 -14.73 0.39
N GLY A 33 -2.41 -15.31 -0.37
CA GLY A 33 -2.87 -14.79 -1.64
C GLY A 33 -1.81 -14.69 -2.74
N PRO A 34 -1.10 -15.79 -3.07
CA PRO A 34 -0.14 -15.75 -4.18
C PRO A 34 -0.83 -15.33 -5.47
N GLY A 35 -0.15 -14.49 -6.26
CA GLY A 35 -0.67 -14.00 -7.51
C GLY A 35 -1.63 -12.82 -7.40
N LEU A 36 -1.94 -12.35 -6.20
CA LEU A 36 -2.77 -11.16 -6.01
C LEU A 36 -1.97 -9.89 -6.27
N TRP A 37 -2.59 -8.96 -7.00
CA TRP A 37 -2.01 -7.65 -7.25
C TRP A 37 -2.44 -6.65 -6.18
N GLU A 38 -1.52 -5.84 -5.72
CA GLU A 38 -1.76 -4.92 -4.61
C GLU A 38 -0.81 -3.72 -4.65
N ALA A 39 -1.07 -2.73 -3.82
CA ALA A 39 -0.16 -1.62 -3.58
C ALA A 39 0.81 -1.99 -2.44
N VAL A 40 1.78 -1.13 -2.19
CA VAL A 40 2.67 -1.27 -1.02
C VAL A 40 1.82 -1.23 0.24
N SER A 41 2.05 -2.14 1.16
CA SER A 41 1.36 -2.14 2.45
C SER A 41 2.19 -2.80 3.53
N GLY A 42 1.90 -2.48 4.77
CA GLY A 42 2.55 -3.09 5.91
C GLY A 42 2.04 -2.52 7.22
N ARG A 43 2.45 -3.15 8.31
CA ARG A 43 2.00 -2.76 9.64
C ARG A 43 2.79 -1.57 10.18
N VAL A 44 2.10 -0.70 10.89
CA VAL A 44 2.75 0.34 11.69
C VAL A 44 3.29 -0.33 12.94
N GLN A 45 4.56 -0.11 13.23
CA GLN A 45 5.20 -0.65 14.43
C GLN A 45 4.78 0.16 15.65
N SER A 46 4.88 -0.45 16.83
CA SER A 46 4.56 0.23 18.07
C SER A 46 5.39 1.50 18.22
N GLY A 47 4.71 2.63 18.40
CA GLY A 47 5.36 3.94 18.53
C GLY A 47 5.85 4.58 17.24
N GLU A 48 5.65 3.91 16.12
CA GLU A 48 6.04 4.45 14.82
C GLU A 48 4.97 5.40 14.26
N ASP A 49 5.42 6.51 13.70
CA ASP A 49 4.52 7.44 12.98
C ASP A 49 4.04 6.76 11.70
N PRO A 50 2.74 6.83 11.37
CA PRO A 50 2.22 6.18 10.15
C PRO A 50 2.89 6.64 8.85
N ILE A 51 3.29 7.91 8.74
CA ILE A 51 3.99 8.41 7.55
C ILE A 51 5.39 7.78 7.47
N ALA A 52 6.06 7.64 8.60
CA ALA A 52 7.36 6.96 8.65
C ALA A 52 7.23 5.50 8.25
N ALA A 53 6.15 4.83 8.71
CA ALA A 53 5.85 3.45 8.33
C ALA A 53 5.64 3.34 6.82
N ALA A 54 4.91 4.30 6.22
CA ALA A 54 4.68 4.33 4.79
C ALA A 54 6.00 4.40 4.01
N ARG A 55 6.90 5.30 4.40
CA ARG A 55 8.21 5.41 3.75
C ARG A 55 9.03 4.13 3.90
N ARG A 56 9.04 3.58 5.10
CA ARG A 56 9.79 2.36 5.41
C ARG A 56 9.31 1.19 4.56
N GLU A 57 8.00 0.99 4.48
CA GLU A 57 7.43 -0.11 3.70
C GLU A 57 7.73 0.04 2.21
N VAL A 58 7.67 1.26 1.66
CA VAL A 58 8.03 1.49 0.26
C VAL A 58 9.49 1.10 0.03
N THR A 59 10.39 1.53 0.89
CA THR A 59 11.81 1.21 0.76
C THR A 59 12.06 -0.30 0.88
N GLU A 60 11.43 -0.95 1.86
CA GLU A 60 11.59 -2.40 2.07
C GLU A 60 11.05 -3.22 0.91
N GLU A 61 9.90 -2.86 0.38
CA GLU A 61 9.24 -3.66 -0.66
C GLU A 61 9.69 -3.33 -2.08
N THR A 62 10.18 -2.13 -2.32
CA THR A 62 10.47 -1.67 -3.69
C THR A 62 11.84 -1.05 -3.90
N GLY A 63 12.54 -0.71 -2.84
CA GLY A 63 13.83 0.01 -2.96
C GLY A 63 13.69 1.48 -3.34
N LEU A 64 12.47 1.98 -3.50
CA LEU A 64 12.25 3.37 -3.92
C LEU A 64 12.32 4.35 -2.75
N THR A 65 12.73 5.58 -3.07
CA THR A 65 12.57 6.72 -2.19
C THR A 65 11.38 7.53 -2.68
N VAL A 66 10.48 7.85 -1.77
CA VAL A 66 9.24 8.56 -2.09
C VAL A 66 8.99 9.72 -1.15
N SER A 67 8.21 10.68 -1.62
CA SER A 67 7.65 11.76 -0.81
C SER A 67 6.21 11.40 -0.47
N VAL A 68 5.92 11.17 0.80
CA VAL A 68 4.57 10.79 1.25
C VAL A 68 3.79 12.05 1.58
N GLN A 69 2.58 12.18 1.02
CA GLN A 69 1.70 13.29 1.35
C GLN A 69 1.21 13.15 2.79
N ALA A 70 1.28 14.23 3.55
CA ALA A 70 0.96 14.22 4.97
C ALA A 70 -0.53 13.93 5.24
N ARG A 71 -1.39 14.28 4.31
CA ARG A 71 -2.83 14.07 4.45
C ARG A 71 -3.20 12.72 3.84
N PRO A 72 -3.77 11.79 4.63
CA PRO A 72 -4.22 10.50 4.10
C PRO A 72 -5.28 10.65 3.01
N VAL A 73 -5.31 9.72 2.08
CA VAL A 73 -6.37 9.61 1.08
C VAL A 73 -7.67 9.16 1.73
N THR A 74 -7.59 8.13 2.55
CA THR A 74 -8.72 7.55 3.27
C THR A 74 -8.20 6.63 4.38
N ALA A 75 -9.13 6.15 5.18
CA ALA A 75 -8.84 5.11 6.16
C ALA A 75 -10.08 4.22 6.30
N TYR A 76 -9.89 2.96 6.62
CA TYR A 76 -11.00 2.04 6.73
C TYR A 76 -10.67 0.90 7.69
N ALA A 77 -11.73 0.24 8.16
CA ALA A 77 -11.62 -0.91 9.03
C ALA A 77 -11.41 -2.19 8.20
N ALA A 78 -10.56 -3.04 8.70
CA ALA A 78 -10.25 -4.34 8.10
C ALA A 78 -10.04 -5.35 9.21
N SER A 79 -9.53 -6.52 8.88
CA SER A 79 -9.16 -7.50 9.89
C SER A 79 -7.85 -8.18 9.49
N ARG A 80 -7.15 -8.66 10.51
CA ARG A 80 -5.93 -9.43 10.34
C ARG A 80 -5.99 -10.61 11.28
N ARG A 81 -6.03 -11.81 10.72
CA ARG A 81 -6.14 -13.05 11.50
C ARG A 81 -7.30 -13.01 12.49
N GLY A 82 -8.45 -12.48 12.04
CA GLY A 82 -9.63 -12.37 12.88
C GLY A 82 -9.63 -11.21 13.86
N GLU A 83 -8.57 -10.41 13.92
CA GLU A 83 -8.46 -9.28 14.82
C GLU A 83 -8.75 -7.96 14.09
N PRO A 84 -9.31 -6.96 14.77
CA PRO A 84 -9.56 -5.66 14.15
C PRO A 84 -8.27 -5.00 13.67
N MET A 85 -8.36 -4.32 12.53
CA MET A 85 -7.25 -3.57 11.97
C MET A 85 -7.79 -2.28 11.36
N THR A 86 -7.05 -1.19 11.53
CA THR A 86 -7.30 0.06 10.83
C THR A 86 -6.25 0.21 9.75
N VAL A 87 -6.68 0.47 8.53
CA VAL A 87 -5.78 0.73 7.40
C VAL A 87 -5.84 2.21 7.05
N ILE A 88 -4.68 2.84 6.96
CA ILE A 88 -4.55 4.25 6.56
C ILE A 88 -3.90 4.26 5.19
N VAL A 89 -4.55 4.88 4.21
CA VAL A 89 -4.05 4.93 2.83
C VAL A 89 -3.39 6.27 2.57
N PHE A 90 -2.13 6.24 2.17
CA PHE A 90 -1.36 7.44 1.80
C PHE A 90 -1.07 7.45 0.31
N ARG A 91 -0.93 8.65 -0.23
CA ARG A 91 -0.41 8.88 -1.56
C ARG A 91 1.05 9.31 -1.45
N ALA A 92 1.89 8.78 -2.34
CA ALA A 92 3.30 9.13 -2.37
C ALA A 92 3.77 9.34 -3.81
N GLU A 93 4.74 10.22 -3.97
CA GLU A 93 5.37 10.48 -5.26
C GLU A 93 6.76 9.86 -5.30
N HIS A 94 7.07 9.17 -6.38
CA HIS A 94 8.41 8.62 -6.62
C HIS A 94 9.42 9.76 -6.73
N GLU A 95 10.50 9.67 -5.99
CA GLU A 95 11.61 10.63 -6.05
C GLU A 95 12.85 10.03 -6.69
N GLU A 96 13.27 8.86 -6.21
CA GLU A 96 14.49 8.21 -6.67
C GLU A 96 14.37 6.70 -6.68
N GLY A 97 15.17 6.08 -7.52
CA GLY A 97 15.40 4.65 -7.54
C GLY A 97 14.60 3.91 -8.60
N GLU A 98 15.05 2.71 -8.87
CA GLU A 98 14.35 1.74 -9.72
C GLU A 98 13.78 0.66 -8.81
N VAL A 99 12.67 0.07 -9.23
CA VAL A 99 12.02 -0.96 -8.43
C VAL A 99 12.91 -2.19 -8.30
N VAL A 100 13.21 -2.55 -7.05
CA VAL A 100 13.87 -3.81 -6.70
C VAL A 100 12.97 -4.48 -5.68
N LEU A 101 12.25 -5.49 -6.10
CA LEU A 101 11.26 -6.15 -5.26
C LEU A 101 11.89 -6.97 -4.14
N SER A 102 11.24 -6.98 -2.97
CA SER A 102 11.56 -7.92 -1.91
C SER A 102 11.02 -9.31 -2.27
N GLU A 103 11.27 -10.29 -1.40
CA GLU A 103 10.80 -11.67 -1.62
C GLU A 103 9.27 -11.79 -1.59
N GLU A 104 8.58 -10.81 -1.08
CA GLU A 104 7.12 -10.85 -0.96
C GLU A 104 6.40 -10.72 -2.31
N HIS A 105 7.07 -10.14 -3.30
CA HIS A 105 6.51 -9.89 -4.61
C HIS A 105 7.45 -10.37 -5.71
N ASP A 106 6.92 -10.89 -6.80
CA ASP A 106 7.73 -11.37 -7.93
C ASP A 106 7.46 -10.65 -9.25
N ALA A 107 6.53 -9.70 -9.26
CA ALA A 107 6.28 -8.89 -10.45
C ALA A 107 5.74 -7.52 -10.03
N TYR A 108 5.95 -6.53 -10.88
CA TYR A 108 5.39 -5.21 -10.68
C TYR A 108 5.01 -4.57 -12.00
N ARG A 109 4.16 -3.56 -11.92
CA ARG A 109 3.73 -2.81 -13.09
C ARG A 109 3.37 -1.38 -12.67
N TRP A 110 3.79 -0.42 -13.48
CA TRP A 110 3.32 0.96 -13.35
C TRP A 110 2.04 1.07 -14.18
N CYS A 111 0.90 1.22 -13.50
CA CYS A 111 -0.42 1.08 -14.09
C CYS A 111 -1.12 2.41 -14.30
N VAL A 112 -1.94 2.48 -15.34
CA VAL A 112 -3.02 3.49 -15.42
C VAL A 112 -4.20 2.97 -14.59
N LEU A 113 -5.12 3.87 -14.23
CA LEU A 113 -6.23 3.51 -13.34
C LEU A 113 -7.04 2.31 -13.81
N ALA A 114 -7.36 2.26 -15.10
CA ALA A 114 -8.16 1.16 -15.66
C ALA A 114 -7.51 -0.21 -15.49
N GLU A 115 -6.18 -0.28 -15.50
CA GLU A 115 -5.46 -1.54 -15.37
C GLU A 115 -5.59 -2.15 -13.97
N LEU A 116 -5.82 -1.34 -12.94
CA LEU A 116 -5.96 -1.84 -11.58
C LEU A 116 -7.14 -2.81 -11.46
N SER A 117 -8.28 -2.46 -12.04
CA SER A 117 -9.45 -3.33 -12.04
C SER A 117 -9.19 -4.60 -12.86
N GLU A 118 -8.50 -4.47 -14.00
CA GLU A 118 -8.16 -5.60 -14.85
C GLU A 118 -7.24 -6.61 -14.14
N LEU A 119 -6.33 -6.10 -13.31
CA LEU A 119 -5.42 -6.94 -12.54
C LEU A 119 -6.08 -7.61 -11.33
N GLY A 120 -7.32 -7.23 -11.02
CA GLY A 120 -8.02 -7.78 -9.86
C GLY A 120 -7.63 -7.15 -8.53
N VAL A 121 -7.10 -5.95 -8.56
CA VAL A 121 -6.82 -5.18 -7.34
C VAL A 121 -8.14 -4.99 -6.59
N PRO A 122 -8.16 -5.16 -5.25
CA PRO A 122 -9.40 -5.01 -4.49
C PRO A 122 -10.11 -3.69 -4.75
N GLU A 123 -11.44 -3.75 -4.86
CA GLU A 123 -12.27 -2.58 -5.21
C GLU A 123 -12.04 -1.39 -4.29
N GLN A 124 -11.88 -1.64 -3.01
CA GLN A 124 -11.64 -0.58 -2.02
C GLN A 124 -10.34 0.18 -2.32
N LEU A 125 -9.32 -0.54 -2.79
CA LEU A 125 -8.05 0.07 -3.19
C LEU A 125 -8.20 0.84 -4.50
N VAL A 126 -8.98 0.31 -5.44
CA VAL A 126 -9.26 1.00 -6.71
C VAL A 126 -9.98 2.33 -6.44
N GLU A 127 -10.93 2.35 -5.53
CA GLU A 127 -11.63 3.58 -5.14
C GLU A 127 -10.68 4.61 -4.53
N ALA A 128 -9.82 4.18 -3.63
CA ALA A 128 -8.81 5.05 -3.02
C ALA A 128 -7.86 5.60 -4.10
N ALA A 129 -7.44 4.75 -5.03
CA ALA A 129 -6.58 5.15 -6.12
C ALA A 129 -7.25 6.19 -7.03
N ARG A 130 -8.54 6.00 -7.31
CA ARG A 130 -9.30 6.96 -8.11
C ARG A 130 -9.30 8.34 -7.46
N ASP A 131 -9.53 8.38 -6.15
CA ASP A 131 -9.54 9.63 -5.40
C ASP A 131 -8.18 10.32 -5.35
N ALA A 132 -7.12 9.52 -5.36
CA ALA A 132 -5.74 10.01 -5.29
C ALA A 132 -5.12 10.31 -6.66
N TRP A 133 -5.78 9.90 -7.75
CA TRP A 133 -5.18 9.98 -9.08
C TRP A 133 -4.86 11.41 -9.49
N PRO A 134 -3.67 11.67 -10.07
CA PRO A 134 -3.31 13.01 -10.51
C PRO A 134 -4.27 13.51 -11.58
N SER A 135 -4.69 14.77 -11.46
CA SER A 135 -5.53 15.44 -12.44
C SER A 135 -4.69 15.92 -13.63
N GLY A 136 -5.23 15.82 -14.77
CA GLY A 136 -4.66 16.39 -15.96
C GLY A 136 -3.73 15.55 -16.71
#